data_cf098cc1dc56622bdf3ec3d8faf21f75
#
_entry.id   cf098cc1dc56622bdf3ec3d8faf21f75
#
_cell.length_a   1.000
_cell.length_b   1.000
_cell.length_c   1.000
_cell.angle_alpha   90.00
_cell.angle_beta   90.00
_cell.angle_gamma   90.00
#
_symmetry.space_group_name_H-M   'P 1'
#
loop_
_entity.id
_entity.type
_entity.pdbx_description
1 polymer ?
#
loop_
_entity_poly.entity_id
_entity_poly.type
_entity_poly.pdbx_seq_one_letter_code
_entity_poly.pdbx_strand_id
1 'polypeptide(L)'
;NKKGVEYPKYTDPLSKKVMTVPPTGWTKVSNPLPVLTQKERDTYRAWYEKTYNGGKVIDWTNLPIHHIKPRAYGGTHAYENLMPLDSSFHSTVTSWWVNY
;
A
#
# COMPACT_ATOMS: atom_id res chain seq x y z
N ASN A 1 -15.86 2.08 7.81
CA ASN A 1 -16.47 1.30 6.72
C ASN A 1 -17.94 1.00 7.02
N LYS A 2 -18.59 0.19 6.21
CA LYS A 2 -20.03 -0.14 6.38
C LYS A 2 -20.33 -0.84 7.69
N LYS A 3 -19.36 -1.45 8.34
CA LYS A 3 -19.51 -2.06 9.68
C LYS A 3 -19.11 -1.11 10.81
N GLY A 4 -18.86 0.14 10.52
CA GLY A 4 -18.47 1.14 11.52
C GLY A 4 -17.05 1.00 12.06
N VAL A 5 -16.22 0.23 11.39
CA VAL A 5 -14.81 0.05 11.80
C VAL A 5 -13.98 1.20 11.26
N GLU A 6 -13.22 1.85 12.13
CA GLU A 6 -12.30 2.92 11.74
C GLU A 6 -11.19 2.37 10.84
N TYR A 7 -10.71 3.22 9.92
CA TYR A 7 -9.57 2.86 9.09
C TYR A 7 -8.33 2.66 9.95
N PRO A 8 -7.61 1.53 9.78
CA PRO A 8 -6.41 1.26 10.58
C PRO A 8 -5.36 2.35 10.36
N LYS A 9 -4.72 2.81 11.44
CA LYS A 9 -3.66 3.80 11.39
C LYS A 9 -2.32 3.11 11.28
N TYR A 10 -1.51 3.54 10.33
CA TYR A 10 -0.17 3.00 10.15
C TYR A 10 0.76 4.10 9.66
N THR A 11 1.96 4.14 10.25
CA THR A 11 3.03 5.02 9.81
C THR A 11 4.23 4.17 9.45
N ASP A 12 4.72 4.30 8.22
CA ASP A 12 5.92 3.58 7.80
C ASP A 12 7.14 4.08 8.59
N PRO A 13 7.85 3.19 9.30
CA PRO A 13 8.93 3.62 10.19
C PRO A 13 10.11 4.29 9.47
N LEU A 14 10.40 3.96 8.24
CA LEU A 14 11.53 4.54 7.50
C LEU A 14 11.13 5.81 6.76
N SER A 15 10.12 5.77 5.92
CA SER A 15 9.70 6.94 5.13
C SER A 15 8.89 7.94 5.92
N LYS A 16 8.34 7.54 7.08
CA LYS A 16 7.40 8.32 7.89
C LYS A 16 6.07 8.58 7.19
N LYS A 17 5.82 7.90 6.10
CA LYS A 17 4.56 8.04 5.36
C LYS A 17 3.42 7.43 6.16
N VAL A 18 2.29 8.16 6.19
CA VAL A 18 1.08 7.72 6.89
C VAL A 18 0.05 7.29 5.86
N MET A 19 -0.66 6.20 6.13
CA MET A 19 -1.78 5.81 5.28
C MET A 19 -2.90 6.86 5.38
N THR A 20 -3.34 7.32 4.21
CA THR A 20 -4.44 8.28 4.13
C THR A 20 -5.78 7.58 4.35
N VAL A 21 -6.61 8.12 5.23
CA VAL A 21 -7.97 7.61 5.42
C VAL A 21 -8.75 7.78 4.11
N PRO A 22 -9.32 6.71 3.56
CA PRO A 22 -10.07 6.83 2.31
C PRO A 22 -11.37 7.60 2.52
N PRO A 23 -11.78 8.43 1.55
CA PRO A 23 -13.11 9.05 1.59
C PRO A 23 -14.19 7.98 1.43
N THR A 24 -15.43 8.36 1.75
CA THR A 24 -16.59 7.47 1.61
C THR A 24 -17.14 7.59 0.22
N GLY A 25 -16.95 7.17 -0.75
CA GLY A 25 -17.62 7.40 -2.04
C GLY A 25 -16.83 6.91 -3.25
N TRP A 26 -15.70 6.30 -3.02
CA TRP A 26 -14.99 5.65 -4.12
C TRP A 26 -15.81 4.45 -4.62
N THR A 27 -15.84 4.28 -5.91
CA THR A 27 -16.49 3.13 -6.56
C THR A 27 -15.45 2.28 -7.27
N LYS A 28 -15.74 1.00 -7.37
CA LYS A 28 -14.86 0.09 -8.10
C LYS A 28 -14.84 0.46 -9.58
N VAL A 29 -13.63 0.46 -10.16
CA VAL A 29 -13.45 0.71 -11.58
C VAL A 29 -13.62 -0.58 -12.38
N SER A 30 -14.05 -0.46 -13.65
CA SER A 30 -14.24 -1.63 -14.52
C SER A 30 -12.92 -2.20 -15.02
N ASN A 31 -11.88 -1.37 -15.11
CA ASN A 31 -10.57 -1.77 -15.64
C ASN A 31 -9.44 -1.41 -14.64
N PRO A 32 -9.33 -2.14 -13.50
CA PRO A 32 -8.23 -1.88 -12.58
C PRO A 32 -6.89 -2.22 -13.24
N LEU A 33 -5.83 -1.50 -12.84
CA LEU A 33 -4.49 -1.84 -13.28
C LEU A 33 -4.15 -3.27 -12.85
N PRO A 34 -3.30 -3.97 -13.63
CA PRO A 34 -2.82 -5.28 -13.20
C PRO A 34 -1.95 -5.16 -11.95
N VAL A 35 -1.69 -6.28 -11.28
CA VAL A 35 -0.74 -6.31 -10.16
C VAL A 35 0.64 -5.85 -10.64
N LEU A 36 1.44 -5.32 -9.72
CA LEU A 36 2.83 -4.99 -10.02
C LEU A 36 3.56 -6.22 -10.56
N THR A 37 4.31 -6.04 -11.65
CA THR A 37 5.20 -7.08 -12.15
C THR A 37 6.38 -7.26 -11.19
N GLN A 38 7.11 -8.36 -11.34
CA GLN A 38 8.32 -8.57 -10.54
C GLN A 38 9.33 -7.43 -10.76
N LYS A 39 9.50 -7.00 -12.00
CA LYS A 39 10.39 -5.88 -12.34
C LYS A 39 9.95 -4.58 -11.66
N GLU A 40 8.65 -4.29 -11.67
CA GLU A 40 8.12 -3.10 -11.02
C GLU A 40 8.33 -3.14 -9.51
N ARG A 41 8.11 -4.29 -8.88
CA ARG A 41 8.39 -4.47 -7.46
C ARG A 41 9.87 -4.26 -7.15
N ASP A 42 10.75 -4.87 -7.92
CA ASP A 42 12.20 -4.76 -7.71
C ASP A 42 12.66 -3.32 -7.87
N THR A 43 12.15 -2.61 -8.88
CA THR A 43 12.49 -1.21 -9.12
C THR A 43 12.02 -0.32 -7.97
N TYR A 44 10.80 -0.52 -7.49
CA TYR A 44 10.28 0.23 -6.34
C TYR A 44 11.11 -0.03 -5.09
N ARG A 45 11.42 -1.30 -4.81
CA ARG A 45 12.19 -1.69 -3.61
C ARG A 45 13.59 -1.08 -3.62
N ALA A 46 14.27 -1.12 -4.77
CA ALA A 46 15.59 -0.50 -4.91
C ALA A 46 15.52 1.02 -4.71
N TRP A 47 14.51 1.67 -5.27
CA TRP A 47 14.28 3.10 -5.07
C TRP A 47 14.02 3.42 -3.60
N TYR A 48 13.19 2.62 -2.93
CA TYR A 48 12.86 2.81 -1.52
C TYR A 48 14.09 2.66 -0.64
N GLU A 49 14.90 1.62 -0.86
CA GLU A 49 16.14 1.40 -0.12
C GLU A 49 17.10 2.57 -0.27
N LYS A 50 17.26 3.06 -1.49
CA LYS A 50 18.13 4.20 -1.77
C LYS A 50 17.61 5.49 -1.13
N THR A 51 16.31 5.71 -1.18
CA THR A 51 15.69 6.94 -0.72
C THR A 51 15.60 7.01 0.80
N TYR A 52 15.26 5.90 1.46
CA TYR A 52 14.91 5.88 2.87
C TYR A 52 15.81 5.03 3.75
N ASN A 53 16.71 4.23 3.18
CA ASN A 53 17.56 3.32 3.95
C ASN A 53 19.05 3.48 3.63
N GLY A 54 19.46 4.60 3.09
CA GLY A 54 20.86 4.87 2.76
C GLY A 54 21.45 3.92 1.73
N GLY A 55 20.63 3.32 0.88
CA GLY A 55 21.05 2.33 -0.12
C GLY A 55 21.25 0.93 0.43
N LYS A 56 20.99 0.71 1.72
CA LYS A 56 21.14 -0.62 2.33
C LYS A 56 19.94 -1.49 1.99
N VAL A 57 20.21 -2.77 1.71
CA VAL A 57 19.19 -3.75 1.40
C VAL A 57 18.28 -3.99 2.60
N ILE A 58 16.97 -4.04 2.34
CA ILE A 58 15.94 -4.33 3.32
C ILE A 58 15.48 -5.78 3.14
N ASP A 59 15.15 -6.46 4.22
CA ASP A 59 14.47 -7.75 4.15
C ASP A 59 12.99 -7.52 3.86
N TRP A 60 12.58 -7.80 2.63
CA TRP A 60 11.21 -7.59 2.16
C TRP A 60 10.26 -8.76 2.41
N THR A 61 10.73 -9.82 3.08
CA THR A 61 9.97 -11.07 3.26
C THR A 61 8.58 -10.85 3.84
N ASN A 62 8.46 -9.97 4.85
CA ASN A 62 7.19 -9.68 5.52
C ASN A 62 6.73 -8.24 5.28
N LEU A 63 7.15 -7.64 4.17
CA LEU A 63 6.84 -6.26 3.82
C LEU A 63 6.28 -6.19 2.39
N PRO A 64 5.03 -6.64 2.17
CA PRO A 64 4.40 -6.45 0.86
C PRO A 64 4.29 -4.98 0.50
N ILE A 65 4.29 -4.69 -0.79
CA ILE A 65 4.04 -3.35 -1.31
C ILE A 65 2.54 -3.12 -1.34
N HIS A 66 2.08 -2.13 -0.58
CA HIS A 66 0.66 -1.81 -0.45
C HIS A 66 0.29 -0.62 -1.32
N HIS A 67 -0.85 -0.71 -2.01
CA HIS A 67 -1.46 0.43 -2.69
C HIS A 67 -2.35 1.18 -1.69
N ILE A 68 -2.03 2.44 -1.43
CA ILE A 68 -2.80 3.27 -0.48
C ILE A 68 -4.23 3.43 -1.00
N LYS A 69 -4.40 3.81 -2.28
CA LYS A 69 -5.67 3.67 -2.99
C LYS A 69 -5.64 2.34 -3.73
N PRO A 70 -6.55 1.40 -3.41
CA PRO A 70 -6.52 0.09 -4.04
C PRO A 70 -6.73 0.14 -5.55
N ARG A 71 -6.11 -0.77 -6.27
CA ARG A 71 -6.29 -0.88 -7.73
C ARG A 71 -7.76 -1.04 -8.10
N ALA A 72 -8.52 -1.78 -7.31
CA ALA A 72 -9.95 -1.99 -7.53
C ALA A 72 -10.76 -0.67 -7.56
N TYR A 73 -10.25 0.37 -6.94
CA TYR A 73 -10.86 1.70 -6.90
C TYR A 73 -10.10 2.72 -7.77
N GLY A 74 -9.26 2.23 -8.68
CA GLY A 74 -8.53 3.09 -9.61
C GLY A 74 -7.16 3.53 -9.12
N GLY A 75 -6.64 2.92 -8.07
CA GLY A 75 -5.29 3.23 -7.59
C GLY A 75 -4.22 2.92 -8.62
N THR A 76 -3.22 3.78 -8.72
CA THR A 76 -2.12 3.67 -9.68
C THR A 76 -0.88 3.06 -9.05
N HIS A 77 0.13 2.79 -9.87
CA HIS A 77 1.45 2.30 -9.44
C HIS A 77 2.43 3.45 -9.17
N ALA A 78 1.97 4.69 -9.12
CA ALA A 78 2.82 5.81 -8.74
C ALA A 78 3.37 5.62 -7.33
N TYR A 79 4.63 5.96 -7.11
CA TYR A 79 5.29 5.71 -5.82
C TYR A 79 4.61 6.40 -4.65
N GLU A 80 4.00 7.56 -4.86
CA GLU A 80 3.19 8.23 -3.83
C GLU A 80 1.98 7.42 -3.40
N ASN A 81 1.52 6.46 -4.21
CA ASN A 81 0.42 5.55 -3.89
C ASN A 81 0.89 4.20 -3.35
N LEU A 82 2.18 4.02 -3.16
CA LEU A 82 2.77 2.77 -2.68
C LEU A 82 3.46 2.98 -1.34
N MET A 83 3.42 1.96 -0.49
CA MET A 83 4.21 1.93 0.74
C MET A 83 4.43 0.48 1.17
N PRO A 84 5.57 0.19 1.82
CA PRO A 84 5.74 -1.10 2.49
C PRO A 84 4.78 -1.18 3.67
N LEU A 85 4.18 -2.34 3.87
CA LEU A 85 3.25 -2.54 4.96
C LEU A 85 3.53 -3.90 5.59
N ASP A 86 3.72 -3.96 6.91
CA ASP A 86 3.92 -5.23 7.59
C ASP A 86 2.78 -6.20 7.22
N SER A 87 3.13 -7.45 6.93
CA SER A 87 2.17 -8.41 6.38
C SER A 87 0.99 -8.68 7.29
N SER A 88 1.19 -8.70 8.60
CA SER A 88 0.09 -8.89 9.55
C SER A 88 -0.85 -7.68 9.56
N PHE A 89 -0.29 -6.48 9.50
CA PHE A 89 -1.09 -5.26 9.42
C PHE A 89 -1.78 -5.15 8.06
N HIS A 90 -1.14 -5.59 6.99
CA HIS A 90 -1.73 -5.63 5.66
C HIS A 90 -3.02 -6.48 5.64
N SER A 91 -3.04 -7.59 6.36
CA SER A 91 -4.25 -8.41 6.51
C SER A 91 -5.39 -7.64 7.16
N THR A 92 -5.08 -6.84 8.19
CA THR A 92 -6.07 -5.99 8.86
C THR A 92 -6.65 -4.96 7.89
N VAL A 93 -5.80 -4.32 7.10
CA VAL A 93 -6.23 -3.33 6.10
C VAL A 93 -7.08 -3.99 5.02
N THR A 94 -6.67 -5.15 4.53
CA THR A 94 -7.45 -5.90 3.52
C THR A 94 -8.85 -6.24 4.05
N SER A 95 -8.94 -6.69 5.29
CA SER A 95 -10.24 -6.99 5.92
C SER A 95 -11.12 -5.76 6.04
N TRP A 96 -10.52 -4.60 6.32
CA TRP A 96 -11.27 -3.35 6.38
C TRP A 96 -11.93 -3.02 5.03
N TRP A 97 -11.19 -3.21 3.93
CA TRP A 97 -11.70 -2.89 2.58
C TRP A 97 -12.83 -3.80 2.12
N VAL A 98 -12.94 -5.01 2.67
CA VAL A 98 -14.04 -5.93 2.35
C VAL A 98 -15.40 -5.28 2.63
N ASN A 99 -15.48 -4.39 3.62
CA ASN A 99 -16.71 -3.73 4.04
C ASN A 99 -16.75 -2.24 3.69
N TYR A 100 -15.92 -1.83 2.79
CA TYR A 100 -15.89 -0.42 2.37
C TYR A 100 -17.21 -0.01 1.74
#